data_72858f93b00d1f35928f1339d66a2c51
#
_entry.id   72858f93b00d1f35928f1339d66a2c51
#
_cell.length_a   1.000
_cell.length_b   1.000
_cell.length_c   1.000
_cell.angle_alpha   90.00
_cell.angle_beta   90.00
_cell.angle_gamma   90.00
#
_symmetry.space_group_name_H-M   'P 1'
#
loop_
_entity.id
_entity.type
_entity.pdbx_description
1 polymer ?
#
loop_
_entity_poly.entity_id
_entity_poly.type
_entity_poly.pdbx_seq_one_letter_code
_entity_poly.pdbx_strand_id
1 'polypeptide(L)'
;AARDAARESGLQDWTAPGGTEQEHAQLAEAFSRGFTTAYLEGKRGNEIMSYGRPNNRGVFIGRVASVKNGKAAVACERPIVAGDVLEFWTNKGHFAYTVSQVDTDRNGNLLLAPERAVGKGDRVFRVRSAEAAFVDDDRLPRIQVQGRARLRIGQPLRIEFCLADSPADPRALRGAR
;
A
#
# COMPACT_ATOMS: atom_id res chain seq x y z
N ALA A 1 -26.20 -0.47 -1.91
CA ALA A 1 -25.87 0.41 -3.03
C ALA A 1 -25.23 -0.35 -4.21
N ALA A 2 -23.97 -0.85 -4.14
CA ALA A 2 -23.31 -1.52 -5.28
C ALA A 2 -24.01 -2.83 -5.69
N ARG A 3 -24.48 -3.64 -4.73
CA ARG A 3 -25.30 -4.84 -5.01
C ARG A 3 -26.64 -4.53 -5.65
N ASP A 4 -27.25 -3.44 -5.25
CA ASP A 4 -28.56 -3.03 -5.77
C ASP A 4 -28.40 -2.54 -7.22
N ALA A 5 -27.38 -1.73 -7.50
CA ALA A 5 -27.03 -1.30 -8.84
C ALA A 5 -26.69 -2.49 -9.78
N ALA A 6 -25.97 -3.51 -9.27
CA ALA A 6 -25.66 -4.72 -10.04
C ALA A 6 -26.92 -5.52 -10.36
N ARG A 7 -27.86 -5.65 -9.43
CA ARG A 7 -29.16 -6.30 -9.67
C ARG A 7 -30.01 -5.56 -10.69
N GLU A 8 -30.07 -4.24 -10.61
CA GLU A 8 -30.77 -3.37 -11.57
C GLU A 8 -30.16 -3.46 -12.97
N SER A 9 -28.86 -3.72 -13.09
CA SER A 9 -28.17 -3.90 -14.37
C SER A 9 -28.30 -5.34 -14.96
N GLY A 10 -29.03 -6.24 -14.30
CA GLY A 10 -29.23 -7.60 -14.76
C GLY A 10 -28.08 -8.59 -14.49
N LEU A 11 -27.12 -8.21 -13.68
CA LEU A 11 -26.02 -9.08 -13.24
C LEU A 11 -26.49 -9.94 -12.05
N GLN A 12 -27.22 -11.02 -12.35
CA GLN A 12 -27.85 -11.86 -11.33
C GLN A 12 -26.87 -12.58 -10.39
N ASP A 13 -25.66 -12.86 -10.85
CA ASP A 13 -24.65 -13.62 -10.10
C ASP A 13 -23.48 -12.78 -9.59
N TRP A 14 -23.62 -11.46 -9.58
CA TRP A 14 -22.55 -10.62 -9.06
C TRP A 14 -22.55 -10.62 -7.52
N THR A 15 -21.75 -11.46 -6.93
CA THR A 15 -21.35 -11.32 -5.54
C THR A 15 -20.11 -10.42 -5.50
N ALA A 16 -20.26 -9.23 -4.90
CA ALA A 16 -19.08 -8.43 -4.58
C ALA A 16 -18.14 -9.31 -3.76
N PRO A 17 -16.91 -9.58 -4.20
CA PRO A 17 -15.94 -10.25 -3.37
C PRO A 17 -15.76 -9.35 -2.13
N GLY A 18 -16.19 -9.83 -0.97
CA GLY A 18 -15.85 -9.18 0.29
C GLY A 18 -14.35 -9.28 0.43
N GLY A 19 -13.65 -8.16 0.53
CA GLY A 19 -12.22 -8.19 0.80
C GLY A 19 -11.97 -8.94 2.11
N THR A 20 -11.03 -9.87 2.10
CA THR A 20 -10.59 -10.57 3.31
C THR A 20 -9.80 -9.60 4.20
N GLU A 21 -9.70 -9.88 5.50
CA GLU A 21 -8.81 -9.11 6.39
C GLU A 21 -7.37 -9.06 5.88
N GLN A 22 -6.93 -10.13 5.24
CA GLN A 22 -5.58 -10.22 4.65
C GLN A 22 -5.42 -9.25 3.47
N GLU A 23 -6.39 -9.17 2.57
CA GLU A 23 -6.37 -8.21 1.46
C GLU A 23 -6.44 -6.76 1.95
N HIS A 24 -7.26 -6.47 2.98
CA HIS A 24 -7.27 -5.17 3.64
C HIS A 24 -5.92 -4.82 4.24
N ALA A 25 -5.26 -5.78 4.89
CA ALA A 25 -3.93 -5.58 5.45
C ALA A 25 -2.90 -5.31 4.34
N GLN A 26 -2.92 -6.06 3.24
CA GLN A 26 -2.03 -5.87 2.10
C GLN A 26 -2.22 -4.49 1.46
N LEU A 27 -3.47 -4.04 1.29
CA LEU A 27 -3.76 -2.69 0.79
C LEU A 27 -3.24 -1.60 1.74
N ALA A 28 -3.40 -1.79 3.06
CA ALA A 28 -2.89 -0.86 4.05
C ALA A 28 -1.36 -0.79 4.07
N GLU A 29 -0.69 -1.92 3.78
CA GLU A 29 0.77 -1.99 3.69
C GLU A 29 1.31 -1.35 2.40
N ALA A 30 0.60 -1.50 1.28
CA ALA A 30 1.03 -0.93 0.01
C ALA A 30 1.13 0.61 0.10
N PHE A 31 0.07 1.26 0.49
CA PHE A 31 0.06 2.69 0.83
C PHE A 31 -1.24 3.06 1.53
N SER A 32 -1.18 3.42 2.80
CA SER A 32 -2.36 3.90 3.52
C SER A 32 -2.06 5.06 4.45
N ARG A 33 -2.93 6.05 4.43
CA ARG A 33 -3.06 7.11 5.43
C ARG A 33 -4.25 6.88 6.37
N GLY A 34 -4.91 5.76 6.22
CA GLY A 34 -6.17 5.37 6.84
C GLY A 34 -7.26 5.23 5.79
N PHE A 35 -8.03 4.14 5.87
CA PHE A 35 -9.18 3.95 5.00
C PHE A 35 -10.32 4.87 5.45
N THR A 36 -11.10 5.35 4.48
CA THR A 36 -12.28 6.19 4.75
C THR A 36 -13.36 5.88 3.73
N THR A 37 -14.60 5.90 4.17
CA THR A 37 -15.80 5.82 3.34
C THR A 37 -16.39 7.20 3.03
N ALA A 38 -15.71 8.27 3.44
CA ALA A 38 -16.23 9.62 3.45
C ALA A 38 -16.85 10.06 2.12
N TYR A 39 -16.23 9.77 0.99
CA TYR A 39 -16.79 10.08 -0.33
C TYR A 39 -18.05 9.28 -0.64
N LEU A 40 -18.10 8.01 -0.21
CA LEU A 40 -19.29 7.16 -0.38
C LEU A 40 -20.44 7.64 0.49
N GLU A 41 -20.15 8.30 1.62
CA GLU A 41 -21.10 8.89 2.55
C GLU A 41 -21.43 10.34 2.21
N GLY A 42 -20.89 10.89 1.14
CA GLY A 42 -21.10 12.29 0.73
C GLY A 42 -20.34 13.32 1.56
N LYS A 43 -19.48 12.89 2.48
CA LYS A 43 -18.64 13.81 3.28
C LYS A 43 -17.59 14.46 2.40
N ARG A 44 -17.35 15.75 2.60
CA ARG A 44 -16.38 16.56 1.88
C ARG A 44 -15.69 17.54 2.83
N GLY A 45 -14.42 17.83 2.58
CA GLY A 45 -13.65 18.80 3.36
C GLY A 45 -12.75 18.15 4.41
N ASN A 46 -12.58 18.80 5.55
CA ASN A 46 -11.58 18.40 6.55
C ASN A 46 -11.83 17.01 7.18
N GLU A 47 -13.07 16.52 7.14
CA GLU A 47 -13.45 15.22 7.70
C GLU A 47 -12.77 14.03 7.01
N ILE A 48 -12.33 14.21 5.75
CA ILE A 48 -11.64 13.20 4.97
C ILE A 48 -10.12 13.29 5.10
N MET A 49 -9.62 14.30 5.81
CA MET A 49 -8.18 14.55 5.95
C MET A 49 -7.59 13.72 7.07
N SER A 50 -6.49 13.04 6.78
CA SER A 50 -5.71 12.37 7.82
C SER A 50 -4.76 13.38 8.48
N TYR A 51 -5.14 13.91 9.65
CA TYR A 51 -4.34 14.90 10.39
C TYR A 51 -3.06 14.32 11.00
N GLY A 52 -2.96 13.01 11.12
CA GLY A 52 -1.85 12.38 11.83
C GLY A 52 -0.51 12.46 11.09
N ARG A 53 -0.50 12.21 9.81
CA ARG A 53 0.70 12.20 8.95
C ARG A 53 0.36 12.22 7.47
N PRO A 54 1.11 12.98 6.65
CA PRO A 54 0.91 13.00 5.20
C PRO A 54 1.47 11.74 4.50
N ASN A 55 2.35 10.98 5.15
CA ASN A 55 3.06 9.84 4.57
C ASN A 55 2.34 8.52 4.87
N ASN A 56 2.77 7.45 4.18
CA ASN A 56 2.35 6.08 4.48
C ASN A 56 2.58 5.79 5.96
N ARG A 57 1.50 5.35 6.64
CA ARG A 57 1.56 5.05 8.07
C ARG A 57 2.05 3.63 8.34
N GLY A 58 1.96 2.76 7.33
CA GLY A 58 2.21 1.33 7.49
C GLY A 58 1.16 0.64 8.38
N VAL A 59 1.43 -0.62 8.64
CA VAL A 59 0.59 -1.45 9.52
C VAL A 59 1.27 -1.60 10.87
N PHE A 60 0.52 -1.33 11.95
CA PHE A 60 1.01 -1.56 13.31
C PHE A 60 1.31 -3.04 13.51
N ILE A 61 2.52 -3.34 13.98
CA ILE A 61 2.95 -4.72 14.22
C ILE A 61 3.23 -5.03 15.69
N GLY A 62 3.42 -4.01 16.51
CA GLY A 62 3.67 -4.24 17.92
C GLY A 62 4.44 -3.13 18.61
N ARG A 63 4.96 -3.45 19.79
CA ARG A 63 5.72 -2.54 20.64
C ARG A 63 7.02 -3.15 21.11
N VAL A 64 8.00 -2.31 21.38
CA VAL A 64 9.24 -2.71 22.05
C VAL A 64 8.91 -3.14 23.47
N ALA A 65 9.08 -4.42 23.76
CA ALA A 65 8.86 -5.01 25.07
C ALA A 65 10.03 -4.76 26.02
N SER A 66 11.27 -4.87 25.51
CA SER A 66 12.49 -4.60 26.25
C SER A 66 13.66 -4.27 25.35
N VAL A 67 14.67 -3.64 25.91
CA VAL A 67 15.94 -3.37 25.21
C VAL A 67 17.09 -3.90 26.10
N LYS A 68 17.93 -4.75 25.52
CA LYS A 68 19.11 -5.33 26.21
C LYS A 68 20.27 -5.45 25.23
N ASN A 69 21.45 -5.04 25.64
CA ASN A 69 22.69 -5.18 24.87
C ASN A 69 22.56 -4.65 23.42
N GLY A 70 21.91 -3.51 23.23
CA GLY A 70 21.70 -2.91 21.90
C GLY A 70 20.63 -3.60 21.04
N LYS A 71 19.99 -4.67 21.54
CA LYS A 71 18.89 -5.36 20.84
C LYS A 71 17.55 -4.97 21.46
N ALA A 72 16.58 -4.70 20.62
CA ALA A 72 15.19 -4.47 20.98
C ALA A 72 14.39 -5.77 20.81
N ALA A 73 13.71 -6.21 21.85
CA ALA A 73 12.74 -7.27 21.77
C ALA A 73 11.36 -6.64 21.46
N VAL A 74 10.77 -6.95 20.32
CA VAL A 74 9.49 -6.42 19.88
C VAL A 74 8.42 -7.50 20.00
N ALA A 75 7.38 -7.21 20.76
CA ALA A 75 6.20 -8.07 20.84
C ALA A 75 5.37 -7.84 19.56
N CYS A 76 5.48 -8.76 18.62
CA CYS A 76 4.82 -8.68 17.32
C CYS A 76 3.46 -9.38 17.32
N GLU A 77 2.43 -8.71 16.83
CA GLU A 77 1.08 -9.26 16.61
C GLU A 77 0.93 -9.92 15.24
N ARG A 78 1.94 -9.76 14.38
CA ARG A 78 1.95 -10.26 12.99
C ARG A 78 3.31 -10.87 12.65
N PRO A 79 3.36 -11.87 11.75
CA PRO A 79 4.61 -12.44 11.30
C PRO A 79 5.45 -11.39 10.55
N ILE A 80 6.75 -11.43 10.78
CA ILE A 80 7.76 -10.58 10.15
C ILE A 80 8.77 -11.48 9.46
N VAL A 81 9.17 -11.09 8.26
CA VAL A 81 10.16 -11.83 7.45
C VAL A 81 11.37 -10.96 7.16
N ALA A 82 12.47 -11.60 6.78
CA ALA A 82 13.65 -10.88 6.31
C ALA A 82 13.32 -10.10 5.03
N GLY A 83 13.79 -8.85 4.96
CA GLY A 83 13.46 -7.91 3.88
C GLY A 83 12.31 -6.97 4.18
N ASP A 84 11.51 -7.22 5.24
CA ASP A 84 10.50 -6.27 5.69
C ASP A 84 11.15 -4.96 6.12
N VAL A 85 10.50 -3.85 5.86
CA VAL A 85 10.92 -2.53 6.33
C VAL A 85 9.98 -2.09 7.45
N LEU A 86 10.55 -1.96 8.64
CA LEU A 86 9.88 -1.52 9.84
C LEU A 86 10.18 -0.04 10.12
N GLU A 87 9.26 0.66 10.73
CA GLU A 87 9.45 2.00 11.23
C GLU A 87 9.24 2.04 12.74
N PHE A 88 10.28 2.45 13.47
CA PHE A 88 10.21 2.68 14.90
C PHE A 88 9.74 4.11 15.18
N TRP A 89 8.74 4.22 16.04
CA TRP A 89 8.22 5.50 16.49
C TRP A 89 8.61 5.72 17.95
N THR A 90 9.61 6.56 18.12
CA THR A 90 10.19 6.89 19.41
C THR A 90 9.82 8.33 19.85
N ASN A 91 10.08 8.66 21.08
CA ASN A 91 9.91 10.03 21.58
C ASN A 91 10.87 11.05 20.92
N LYS A 92 11.95 10.58 20.28
CA LYS A 92 12.94 11.41 19.56
C LYS A 92 12.69 11.46 18.04
N GLY A 93 11.58 10.93 17.59
CA GLY A 93 11.22 10.84 16.18
C GLY A 93 11.04 9.40 15.71
N HIS A 94 11.12 9.20 14.42
CA HIS A 94 10.92 7.90 13.79
C HIS A 94 12.02 7.63 12.79
N PHE A 95 12.29 6.35 12.55
CA PHE A 95 13.27 5.90 11.58
C PHE A 95 12.91 4.52 11.05
N ALA A 96 13.32 4.28 9.79
CA ALA A 96 13.13 2.99 9.14
C ALA A 96 14.26 2.03 9.52
N TYR A 97 13.92 0.74 9.56
CA TYR A 97 14.84 -0.38 9.81
C TYR A 97 14.47 -1.53 8.87
N THR A 98 15.43 -2.01 8.08
CA THR A 98 15.23 -3.20 7.26
C THR A 98 15.61 -4.45 8.05
N VAL A 99 14.69 -5.40 8.13
CA VAL A 99 14.93 -6.68 8.82
C VAL A 99 15.87 -7.52 7.97
N SER A 100 17.10 -7.69 8.44
CA SER A 100 18.08 -8.54 7.77
C SER A 100 17.91 -10.02 8.13
N GLN A 101 17.51 -10.28 9.37
CA GLN A 101 17.40 -11.61 9.93
C GLN A 101 16.28 -11.63 10.98
N VAL A 102 15.56 -12.73 11.05
CA VAL A 102 14.47 -12.94 12.01
C VAL A 102 14.97 -13.85 13.12
N ASP A 103 15.27 -13.24 14.27
CA ASP A 103 15.60 -13.94 15.51
C ASP A 103 14.51 -13.68 16.53
N THR A 104 14.26 -14.63 17.42
CA THR A 104 13.28 -14.48 18.51
C THR A 104 13.90 -14.78 19.87
N ASP A 105 13.40 -14.10 20.89
CA ASP A 105 13.75 -14.42 22.27
C ASP A 105 12.94 -15.62 22.79
N ARG A 106 13.21 -16.01 24.05
CA ARG A 106 12.51 -17.15 24.70
C ARG A 106 11.00 -16.93 24.89
N ASN A 107 10.55 -15.68 24.77
CA ASN A 107 9.15 -15.30 24.91
C ASN A 107 8.46 -15.13 23.54
N GLY A 108 9.17 -15.43 22.44
CA GLY A 108 8.64 -15.27 21.08
C GLY A 108 8.69 -13.83 20.55
N ASN A 109 9.32 -12.88 21.26
CA ASN A 109 9.47 -11.53 20.75
C ASN A 109 10.55 -11.48 19.67
N LEU A 110 10.31 -10.69 18.63
CA LEU A 110 11.28 -10.46 17.57
C LEU A 110 12.47 -9.65 18.09
N LEU A 111 13.69 -10.16 17.90
CA LEU A 111 14.94 -9.48 18.29
C LEU A 111 15.48 -8.67 17.11
N LEU A 112 15.55 -7.37 17.27
CA LEU A 112 16.06 -6.45 16.27
C LEU A 112 17.24 -5.66 16.87
N ALA A 113 18.20 -5.28 16.02
CA ALA A 113 19.37 -4.47 16.40
C ALA A 113 19.33 -3.11 15.69
N PRO A 114 18.41 -2.20 16.06
CA PRO A 114 18.32 -0.89 15.41
C PRO A 114 19.58 -0.05 15.71
N GLU A 115 20.05 0.68 14.69
CA GLU A 115 21.20 1.58 14.83
C GLU A 115 20.95 2.79 15.73
N ARG A 116 19.67 3.12 15.93
CA ARG A 116 19.24 4.24 16.78
C ARG A 116 18.61 3.74 18.06
N ALA A 117 18.76 4.53 19.12
CA ALA A 117 18.20 4.22 20.41
C ALA A 117 16.68 4.13 20.37
N VAL A 118 16.16 3.02 20.87
CA VAL A 118 14.72 2.76 21.08
C VAL A 118 14.47 2.51 22.56
N GLY A 119 13.24 2.75 22.99
CA GLY A 119 12.81 2.58 24.37
C GLY A 119 11.69 1.53 24.51
N LYS A 120 11.52 1.00 25.71
CA LYS A 120 10.35 0.17 26.01
C LYS A 120 9.07 0.95 25.77
N GLY A 121 8.13 0.32 25.08
CA GLY A 121 6.82 0.90 24.72
C GLY A 121 6.78 1.61 23.38
N ASP A 122 7.94 1.87 22.74
CA ASP A 122 7.99 2.45 21.40
C ASP A 122 7.18 1.60 20.41
N ARG A 123 6.46 2.25 19.53
CA ARG A 123 5.59 1.59 18.54
C ARG A 123 6.40 1.21 17.32
N VAL A 124 6.07 0.05 16.75
CA VAL A 124 6.70 -0.44 15.53
C VAL A 124 5.63 -0.69 14.47
N PHE A 125 5.88 -0.19 13.29
CA PHE A 125 4.99 -0.32 12.14
C PHE A 125 5.75 -0.98 10.98
N ARG A 126 5.10 -1.84 10.20
CA ARG A 126 5.63 -2.33 8.93
C ARG A 126 5.18 -1.37 7.82
N VAL A 127 6.14 -0.72 7.17
CA VAL A 127 5.90 0.25 6.09
C VAL A 127 6.10 -0.38 4.72
N ARG A 128 6.76 -1.54 4.65
CA ARG A 128 6.88 -2.35 3.45
C ARG A 128 7.05 -3.81 3.84
N SER A 129 6.25 -4.69 3.25
CA SER A 129 6.42 -6.13 3.35
C SER A 129 7.32 -6.64 2.23
N ALA A 130 8.23 -7.55 2.55
CA ALA A 130 9.05 -8.24 1.55
C ALA A 130 8.21 -9.17 0.66
N GLU A 131 7.11 -9.71 1.21
CA GLU A 131 6.19 -10.60 0.50
C GLU A 131 5.16 -9.85 -0.33
N ALA A 132 4.80 -8.62 0.05
CA ALA A 132 3.89 -7.76 -0.69
C ALA A 132 4.60 -7.15 -1.91
N ALA A 133 5.28 -7.98 -2.66
CA ALA A 133 5.93 -7.57 -3.87
C ALA A 133 4.89 -7.36 -4.98
N PHE A 134 4.32 -6.17 -5.05
CA PHE A 134 3.81 -5.61 -6.30
C PHE A 134 4.95 -5.41 -7.33
N VAL A 135 6.06 -6.13 -7.18
CA VAL A 135 7.33 -5.86 -7.86
C VAL A 135 7.57 -6.85 -8.99
N ASP A 136 6.65 -7.74 -9.25
CA ASP A 136 6.77 -8.59 -10.42
C ASP A 136 6.07 -7.87 -11.59
N ASP A 137 6.79 -6.93 -12.23
CA ASP A 137 6.33 -6.27 -13.46
C ASP A 137 5.88 -7.27 -14.53
N ASP A 138 6.39 -8.51 -14.48
CA ASP A 138 6.02 -9.59 -15.39
C ASP A 138 4.66 -10.22 -15.06
N ARG A 139 4.15 -10.02 -13.84
CA ARG A 139 2.80 -10.47 -13.42
C ARG A 139 1.69 -9.45 -13.65
N LEU A 140 2.05 -8.21 -13.93
CA LEU A 140 1.05 -7.20 -14.27
C LEU A 140 0.42 -7.53 -15.63
N PRO A 141 -0.91 -7.53 -15.75
CA PRO A 141 -1.55 -7.74 -17.04
C PRO A 141 -1.12 -6.65 -18.01
N ARG A 142 -0.44 -7.05 -19.08
CA ARG A 142 -0.02 -6.13 -20.15
C ARG A 142 -1.11 -6.07 -21.20
N ILE A 143 -1.60 -4.89 -21.48
CA ILE A 143 -2.54 -4.64 -22.56
C ILE A 143 -1.75 -4.14 -23.77
N GLN A 144 -1.88 -4.83 -24.89
CA GLN A 144 -1.26 -4.37 -26.13
C GLN A 144 -1.99 -3.13 -26.65
N VAL A 145 -1.25 -2.08 -26.86
CA VAL A 145 -1.76 -0.81 -27.41
C VAL A 145 -0.98 -0.44 -28.65
N GLN A 146 -1.68 0.12 -29.64
CA GLN A 146 -1.05 0.77 -30.80
C GLN A 146 -0.93 2.25 -30.52
N GLY A 147 0.27 2.82 -30.68
CA GLY A 147 0.53 4.24 -30.56
C GLY A 147 0.79 4.86 -31.93
N ARG A 148 0.13 5.97 -32.24
CA ARG A 148 0.40 6.80 -33.40
C ARG A 148 0.87 8.18 -32.96
N ALA A 149 2.13 8.51 -33.27
CA ALA A 149 2.69 9.84 -32.99
C ALA A 149 2.71 10.69 -34.24
N ARG A 150 2.33 11.94 -34.10
CA ARG A 150 2.44 12.99 -35.17
C ARG A 150 3.34 14.09 -34.65
N LEU A 151 4.46 14.26 -35.34
CA LEU A 151 5.39 15.36 -35.13
C LEU A 151 5.36 16.32 -36.33
N ARG A 152 5.21 17.60 -36.05
CA ARG A 152 5.34 18.66 -37.05
C ARG A 152 6.06 19.83 -36.41
N ILE A 153 6.98 20.44 -37.16
CA ILE A 153 7.73 21.61 -36.69
C ILE A 153 6.74 22.74 -36.38
N GLY A 154 6.86 23.34 -35.18
CA GLY A 154 6.00 24.41 -34.72
C GLY A 154 4.62 23.99 -34.25
N GLN A 155 4.35 22.69 -34.16
CA GLN A 155 3.10 22.16 -33.58
C GLN A 155 3.37 21.27 -32.38
N PRO A 156 2.43 21.18 -31.43
CA PRO A 156 2.55 20.26 -30.31
C PRO A 156 2.62 18.81 -30.77
N LEU A 157 3.40 17.99 -30.06
CA LEU A 157 3.40 16.55 -30.24
C LEU A 157 2.01 16.00 -29.94
N ARG A 158 1.43 15.26 -30.91
CA ARG A 158 0.17 14.55 -30.72
C ARG A 158 0.42 13.04 -30.69
N ILE A 159 0.03 12.38 -29.62
CA ILE A 159 0.12 10.93 -29.49
C ILE A 159 -1.30 10.40 -29.25
N GLU A 160 -1.69 9.41 -30.05
CA GLU A 160 -2.97 8.71 -29.92
C GLU A 160 -2.66 7.24 -29.63
N PHE A 161 -3.30 6.67 -28.59
CA PHE A 161 -3.22 5.26 -28.26
C PHE A 161 -4.57 4.60 -28.51
N CYS A 162 -4.57 3.40 -29.07
CA CYS A 162 -5.75 2.57 -29.20
C CYS A 162 -5.42 1.11 -28.81
N LEU A 163 -6.42 0.35 -28.40
CA LEU A 163 -6.28 -1.08 -28.20
C LEU A 163 -6.00 -1.74 -29.55
N ALA A 164 -5.08 -2.71 -29.57
CA ALA A 164 -4.65 -3.34 -30.83
C ALA A 164 -5.82 -4.03 -31.58
N ASP A 165 -6.76 -4.57 -30.84
CA ASP A 165 -7.89 -5.36 -31.37
C ASP A 165 -9.20 -4.56 -31.50
N SER A 166 -9.20 -3.27 -31.21
CA SER A 166 -10.39 -2.43 -31.28
C SER A 166 -10.09 -1.06 -31.93
N PRO A 167 -9.88 -1.03 -33.23
CA PRO A 167 -9.51 0.20 -33.95
C PRO A 167 -10.58 1.31 -33.91
N ALA A 168 -11.76 1.01 -33.43
CA ALA A 168 -12.91 1.92 -33.36
C ALA A 168 -13.44 2.14 -31.95
N ASP A 169 -12.68 1.84 -30.88
CA ASP A 169 -13.15 2.09 -29.54
C ASP A 169 -13.30 3.60 -29.30
N PRO A 170 -14.55 4.09 -29.08
CA PRO A 170 -14.78 5.51 -28.79
C PRO A 170 -14.18 5.95 -27.44
N ARG A 171 -13.69 5.02 -26.62
CA ARG A 171 -12.98 5.28 -25.36
C ARG A 171 -11.47 5.41 -25.52
N ALA A 172 -10.95 5.38 -26.75
CA ALA A 172 -9.54 5.64 -26.98
C ALA A 172 -9.14 6.93 -26.27
N LEU A 173 -8.25 6.81 -25.28
CA LEU A 173 -7.77 7.93 -24.49
C LEU A 173 -7.07 8.91 -25.42
N ARG A 174 -7.74 10.00 -25.75
CA ARG A 174 -7.10 11.12 -26.44
C ARG A 174 -6.24 11.81 -25.41
N GLY A 175 -4.92 11.77 -25.62
CA GLY A 175 -3.97 12.38 -24.72
C GLY A 175 -4.35 13.84 -24.44
N ALA A 176 -4.33 14.19 -23.17
CA ALA A 176 -4.51 15.57 -22.74
C ALA A 176 -3.43 16.46 -23.37
N ARG A 177 -3.84 17.65 -23.74
CA ARG A 177 -2.97 18.72 -24.23
C ARG A 177 -2.09 19.26 -23.12
#